data_6e71372f3f49940958cd0e3b0d8495ad
#
_entry.id   6e71372f3f49940958cd0e3b0d8495ad
#
_cell.length_a   1.000
_cell.length_b   1.000
_cell.length_c   1.000
_cell.angle_alpha   90.00
_cell.angle_beta   90.00
_cell.angle_gamma   90.00
#
_symmetry.space_group_name_H-M   'P 1'
#
loop_
_entity.id
_entity.type
_entity.pdbx_description
1 polymer ?
#
loop_
_entity_poly.entity_id
_entity_poly.type
_entity_poly.pdbx_seq_one_letter_code
_entity_poly.pdbx_strand_id
1 'polypeptide(L)'
;MTITRTLLHLLERHLSLSALTAGEAGPLVVFCHGFPGLAFSWRHQLTALAAAGYRAVAFDMKGYGQSDRPLDLEAYQARVVSDDLAAVLDALGAERAVFVGHDFGAKAAFCMALHHPERVAGVVSLAVPYGVQFAGARDDGAAKGPADATPQGDAKPPADAIKRTEDGVVLSARK
;
A
#
# COMPACT_ATOMS: atom_id res chain seq x y z
N MET A 1 -8.62 14.96 -17.39
CA MET A 1 -8.50 15.17 -15.94
C MET A 1 -7.05 15.43 -15.59
N THR A 2 -6.78 16.39 -14.74
CA THR A 2 -5.42 16.85 -14.42
C THR A 2 -4.85 16.05 -13.24
N ILE A 3 -3.59 15.65 -13.34
CA ILE A 3 -2.83 15.11 -12.22
C ILE A 3 -2.18 16.29 -11.50
N THR A 4 -2.36 16.36 -10.19
CA THR A 4 -1.76 17.38 -9.34
C THR A 4 -0.72 16.76 -8.43
N ARG A 5 0.43 17.40 -8.28
CA ARG A 5 1.43 17.03 -7.26
C ARG A 5 1.13 17.76 -5.96
N THR A 6 1.15 17.04 -4.87
CA THR A 6 0.97 17.58 -3.53
C THR A 6 1.96 16.95 -2.56
N LEU A 7 2.15 17.58 -1.41
CA LEU A 7 2.91 17.01 -0.30
C LEU A 7 1.91 16.63 0.81
N LEU A 8 1.89 15.36 1.17
CA LEU A 8 1.08 14.86 2.28
C LEU A 8 1.93 14.90 3.54
N HIS A 9 1.50 15.70 4.51
CA HIS A 9 2.15 15.79 5.82
C HIS A 9 1.47 14.85 6.81
N LEU A 10 2.16 13.78 7.20
CA LEU A 10 1.71 12.82 8.19
C LEU A 10 2.21 13.28 9.57
N LEU A 11 1.48 14.20 10.19
CA LEU A 11 1.94 14.96 11.36
C LEU A 11 2.35 14.05 12.52
N GLU A 12 1.53 13.06 12.88
CA GLU A 12 1.81 12.12 13.97
C GLU A 12 2.97 11.16 13.68
N ARG A 13 3.34 11.05 12.39
CA ARG A 13 4.45 10.21 11.93
C ARG A 13 5.74 11.00 11.69
N HIS A 14 5.69 12.34 11.78
CA HIS A 14 6.79 13.24 11.40
C HIS A 14 7.34 12.90 10.01
N LEU A 15 6.44 12.64 9.06
CA LEU A 15 6.78 12.15 7.72
C LEU A 15 6.03 12.97 6.67
N SER A 16 6.72 13.32 5.59
CA SER A 16 6.12 13.97 4.43
C SER A 16 6.30 13.10 3.19
N LEU A 17 5.21 12.85 2.47
CA LEU A 17 5.21 12.05 1.26
C LEU A 17 4.77 12.90 0.06
N SER A 18 5.58 12.89 -1.00
CA SER A 18 5.23 13.49 -2.28
C SER A 18 4.19 12.62 -2.98
N ALA A 19 3.04 13.17 -3.33
CA ALA A 19 1.94 12.45 -3.95
C ALA A 19 1.51 13.06 -5.28
N LEU A 20 1.01 12.22 -6.17
CA LEU A 20 0.26 12.57 -7.35
C LEU A 20 -1.21 12.22 -7.11
N THR A 21 -2.10 13.16 -7.33
CA THR A 21 -3.54 13.00 -7.10
C THR A 21 -4.33 13.29 -8.36
N ALA A 22 -5.42 12.57 -8.56
CA ALA A 22 -6.40 12.82 -9.60
C ALA A 22 -7.81 12.45 -9.11
N GLY A 23 -8.82 13.22 -9.54
CA GLY A 23 -10.19 13.09 -9.04
C GLY A 23 -10.40 13.73 -7.67
N GLU A 24 -11.55 14.39 -7.49
CA GLU A 24 -11.85 15.17 -6.28
C GLU A 24 -12.83 14.44 -5.35
N ALA A 25 -13.62 13.53 -5.90
CA ALA A 25 -14.70 12.85 -5.19
C ALA A 25 -14.74 11.36 -5.54
N GLY A 26 -15.52 10.59 -4.76
CA GLY A 26 -15.72 9.16 -4.95
C GLY A 26 -14.82 8.29 -4.07
N PRO A 27 -14.90 6.97 -4.22
CA PRO A 27 -14.08 6.03 -3.46
C PRO A 27 -12.59 6.26 -3.68
N LEU A 28 -11.80 6.14 -2.62
CA LEU A 28 -10.35 6.36 -2.69
C LEU A 28 -9.63 5.09 -3.14
N VAL A 29 -8.71 5.25 -4.10
CA VAL A 29 -7.75 4.24 -4.53
C VAL A 29 -6.33 4.77 -4.30
N VAL A 30 -5.55 4.02 -3.52
CA VAL A 30 -4.17 4.36 -3.15
C VAL A 30 -3.21 3.42 -3.86
N PHE A 31 -2.23 3.99 -4.56
CA PHE A 31 -1.24 3.26 -5.32
C PHE A 31 0.13 3.26 -4.64
N CYS A 32 0.68 2.07 -4.44
CA CYS A 32 1.99 1.82 -3.87
C CYS A 32 2.91 1.25 -4.96
N HIS A 33 3.97 1.99 -5.32
CA HIS A 33 4.94 1.55 -6.32
C HIS A 33 5.94 0.56 -5.72
N GLY A 34 6.63 -0.18 -6.60
CA GLY A 34 7.76 -1.02 -6.26
C GLY A 34 9.12 -0.40 -6.59
N PHE A 35 10.19 -1.20 -6.43
CA PHE A 35 11.53 -0.79 -6.80
C PHE A 35 11.78 -1.02 -8.32
N PRO A 36 12.43 -0.09 -9.03
CA PRO A 36 12.85 1.28 -8.62
C PRO A 36 11.82 2.36 -9.01
N GLY A 37 10.53 2.05 -8.92
CA GLY A 37 9.44 2.91 -9.35
C GLY A 37 9.26 4.17 -8.50
N LEU A 38 8.34 5.03 -8.94
CA LEU A 38 7.87 6.25 -8.29
C LEU A 38 6.36 6.40 -8.50
N ALA A 39 5.73 7.34 -7.82
CA ALA A 39 4.33 7.71 -8.04
C ALA A 39 3.98 7.91 -9.52
N PHE A 40 4.92 8.42 -10.30
CA PHE A 40 4.77 8.68 -11.73
C PHE A 40 4.46 7.41 -12.56
N SER A 41 4.84 6.23 -12.06
CA SER A 41 4.52 4.96 -12.72
C SER A 41 3.01 4.75 -12.87
N TRP A 42 2.21 5.34 -12.00
CA TRP A 42 0.76 5.21 -11.94
C TRP A 42 -0.03 6.30 -12.67
N ARG A 43 0.64 7.21 -13.39
CA ARG A 43 0.01 8.39 -14.02
C ARG A 43 -1.17 8.05 -14.94
N HIS A 44 -1.13 6.92 -15.64
CA HIS A 44 -2.20 6.49 -16.54
C HIS A 44 -3.40 5.94 -15.76
N GLN A 45 -3.14 5.16 -14.69
CA GLN A 45 -4.17 4.63 -13.80
C GLN A 45 -4.86 5.73 -13.03
N LEU A 46 -4.11 6.72 -12.54
CA LEU A 46 -4.66 7.91 -11.87
C LEU A 46 -5.67 8.62 -12.76
N THR A 47 -5.29 8.89 -14.01
CA THR A 47 -6.16 9.59 -14.97
C THR A 47 -7.41 8.76 -15.31
N ALA A 48 -7.24 7.45 -15.54
CA ALA A 48 -8.33 6.55 -15.89
C ALA A 48 -9.35 6.41 -14.74
N LEU A 49 -8.88 6.24 -13.51
CA LEU A 49 -9.75 6.11 -12.34
C LEU A 49 -10.47 7.43 -12.02
N ALA A 50 -9.79 8.56 -12.15
CA ALA A 50 -10.42 9.86 -11.98
C ALA A 50 -11.55 10.08 -13.02
N ALA A 51 -11.33 9.66 -14.27
CA ALA A 51 -12.36 9.71 -15.29
C ALA A 51 -13.55 8.77 -15.00
N ALA A 52 -13.31 7.68 -14.27
CA ALA A 52 -14.32 6.74 -13.81
C ALA A 52 -15.01 7.13 -12.48
N GLY A 53 -14.72 8.32 -11.93
CA GLY A 53 -15.38 8.85 -10.73
C GLY A 53 -14.73 8.42 -9.41
N TYR A 54 -13.46 8.02 -9.42
CA TYR A 54 -12.69 7.69 -8.20
C TYR A 54 -11.74 8.83 -7.82
N ARG A 55 -11.43 8.91 -6.53
CA ARG A 55 -10.24 9.64 -6.05
C ARG A 55 -9.05 8.69 -6.16
N ALA A 56 -8.02 9.07 -6.90
CA ALA A 56 -6.84 8.24 -7.11
C ALA A 56 -5.59 8.97 -6.62
N VAL A 57 -4.80 8.32 -5.78
CA VAL A 57 -3.60 8.87 -5.18
C VAL A 57 -2.46 7.88 -5.31
N ALA A 58 -1.34 8.32 -5.87
CA ALA A 58 -0.07 7.60 -5.87
C ALA A 58 0.97 8.47 -5.20
N PHE A 59 1.77 7.93 -4.30
CA PHE A 59 2.85 8.69 -3.64
C PHE A 59 4.20 8.01 -3.88
N ASP A 60 5.25 8.80 -3.86
CA ASP A 60 6.59 8.27 -3.74
C ASP A 60 6.69 7.61 -2.36
N MET A 61 6.90 6.30 -2.31
CA MET A 61 7.03 5.56 -1.06
C MET A 61 8.14 6.18 -0.21
N LYS A 62 8.03 6.10 1.11
CA LYS A 62 9.08 6.53 2.04
C LYS A 62 10.46 5.99 1.60
N GLY A 63 11.45 6.88 1.52
CA GLY A 63 12.78 6.56 0.99
C GLY A 63 12.96 6.80 -0.50
N TYR A 64 11.88 7.15 -1.24
CA TYR A 64 11.90 7.35 -2.69
C TYR A 64 11.53 8.77 -3.11
N GLY A 65 11.97 9.14 -4.30
CA GLY A 65 11.56 10.36 -4.97
C GLY A 65 11.74 11.63 -4.14
N GLN A 66 10.65 12.34 -3.94
CA GLN A 66 10.60 13.58 -3.15
C GLN A 66 9.98 13.38 -1.75
N SER A 67 9.75 12.15 -1.34
CA SER A 67 9.33 11.79 0.01
C SER A 67 10.50 11.75 0.98
N ASP A 68 10.19 11.89 2.28
CA ASP A 68 11.19 11.79 3.34
C ASP A 68 11.92 10.45 3.34
N ARG A 69 13.18 10.48 3.81
CA ARG A 69 14.11 9.34 3.80
C ARG A 69 14.74 9.15 5.18
N PRO A 70 14.01 8.61 6.15
CA PRO A 70 14.61 8.23 7.41
C PRO A 70 15.81 7.30 7.20
N LEU A 71 16.89 7.52 7.94
CA LEU A 71 18.10 6.68 7.86
C LEU A 71 18.00 5.42 8.71
N ASP A 72 17.06 5.40 9.62
CA ASP A 72 16.81 4.26 10.50
C ASP A 72 16.13 3.13 9.73
N LEU A 73 16.71 1.94 9.74
CA LEU A 73 16.13 0.76 9.08
C LEU A 73 14.80 0.32 9.69
N GLU A 74 14.59 0.57 10.98
CA GLU A 74 13.34 0.25 11.66
C GLU A 74 12.15 1.02 11.06
N ALA A 75 12.40 2.21 10.52
CA ALA A 75 11.37 2.98 9.83
C ALA A 75 10.76 2.25 8.61
N TYR A 76 11.44 1.25 8.07
CA TYR A 76 11.02 0.50 6.88
C TYR A 76 10.44 -0.87 7.20
N GLN A 77 10.27 -1.21 8.47
CA GLN A 77 9.60 -2.44 8.88
C GLN A 77 8.13 -2.45 8.37
N ALA A 78 7.64 -3.64 8.06
CA ALA A 78 6.31 -3.83 7.46
C ALA A 78 5.19 -3.18 8.28
N ARG A 79 5.25 -3.28 9.62
CA ARG A 79 4.29 -2.66 10.53
C ARG A 79 4.34 -1.13 10.42
N VAL A 80 5.54 -0.55 10.46
CA VAL A 80 5.73 0.90 10.38
C VAL A 80 5.25 1.45 9.05
N VAL A 81 5.53 0.75 7.94
CA VAL A 81 5.03 1.13 6.61
C VAL A 81 3.51 1.09 6.55
N SER A 82 2.87 0.07 7.15
CA SER A 82 1.40 0.03 7.20
C SER A 82 0.79 1.13 8.07
N ASP A 83 1.42 1.48 9.18
CA ASP A 83 0.99 2.61 10.02
C ASP A 83 1.11 3.95 9.27
N ASP A 84 2.16 4.13 8.46
CA ASP A 84 2.30 5.31 7.60
C ASP A 84 1.19 5.36 6.53
N LEU A 85 0.81 4.20 5.95
CA LEU A 85 -0.29 4.14 5.00
C LEU A 85 -1.65 4.44 5.64
N ALA A 86 -1.86 4.04 6.90
CA ALA A 86 -3.03 4.44 7.66
C ALA A 86 -3.06 5.96 7.87
N ALA A 87 -1.93 6.57 8.22
CA ALA A 87 -1.80 8.01 8.34
C ALA A 87 -2.00 8.76 6.99
N VAL A 88 -1.66 8.13 5.85
CA VAL A 88 -2.01 8.67 4.53
C VAL A 88 -3.52 8.79 4.37
N LEU A 89 -4.30 7.80 4.81
CA LEU A 89 -5.76 7.88 4.76
C LEU A 89 -6.28 9.04 5.63
N ASP A 90 -5.71 9.22 6.83
CA ASP A 90 -6.10 10.30 7.73
C ASP A 90 -5.81 11.67 7.10
N ALA A 91 -4.61 11.85 6.51
CA ALA A 91 -4.24 13.08 5.80
C ALA A 91 -5.13 13.36 4.58
N LEU A 92 -5.71 12.33 3.97
CA LEU A 92 -6.64 12.44 2.84
C LEU A 92 -8.11 12.56 3.29
N GLY A 93 -8.39 12.54 4.59
CA GLY A 93 -9.75 12.55 5.14
C GLY A 93 -10.58 11.33 4.72
N ALA A 94 -9.93 10.16 4.60
CA ALA A 94 -10.58 8.94 4.14
C ALA A 94 -10.59 7.87 5.24
N GLU A 95 -11.76 7.29 5.47
CA GLU A 95 -11.91 6.20 6.44
C GLU A 95 -11.25 4.92 5.93
N ARG A 96 -11.40 4.61 4.64
CA ARG A 96 -10.87 3.40 4.01
C ARG A 96 -10.56 3.62 2.53
N ALA A 97 -9.72 2.76 1.95
CA ALA A 97 -9.37 2.80 0.53
C ALA A 97 -9.14 1.41 -0.07
N VAL A 98 -9.18 1.34 -1.40
CA VAL A 98 -8.58 0.23 -2.14
C VAL A 98 -7.09 0.50 -2.29
N PHE A 99 -6.26 -0.45 -1.90
CA PHE A 99 -4.80 -0.39 -2.06
C PHE A 99 -4.37 -1.19 -3.28
N VAL A 100 -3.66 -0.53 -4.20
CA VAL A 100 -3.11 -1.15 -5.41
C VAL A 100 -1.59 -1.12 -5.27
N GLY A 101 -0.97 -2.29 -5.25
CA GLY A 101 0.48 -2.39 -5.07
C GLY A 101 1.16 -3.18 -6.18
N HIS A 102 2.35 -2.75 -6.56
CA HIS A 102 3.23 -3.47 -7.46
C HIS A 102 4.56 -3.75 -6.76
N ASP A 103 5.09 -4.97 -6.89
CA ASP A 103 6.37 -5.39 -6.31
C ASP A 103 6.42 -5.13 -4.79
N PHE A 104 7.36 -4.32 -4.25
CA PHE A 104 7.38 -3.94 -2.82
C PHE A 104 6.09 -3.22 -2.37
N GLY A 105 5.45 -2.46 -3.27
CA GLY A 105 4.17 -1.82 -3.00
C GLY A 105 3.03 -2.83 -2.79
N ALA A 106 3.10 -4.00 -3.44
CA ALA A 106 2.14 -5.08 -3.20
C ALA A 106 2.29 -5.63 -1.76
N LYS A 107 3.53 -5.77 -1.27
CA LYS A 107 3.78 -6.15 0.13
C LYS A 107 3.19 -5.11 1.09
N ALA A 108 3.39 -3.83 0.83
CA ALA A 108 2.82 -2.76 1.64
C ALA A 108 1.28 -2.80 1.67
N ALA A 109 0.63 -3.05 0.52
CA ALA A 109 -0.82 -3.21 0.42
C ALA A 109 -1.33 -4.43 1.22
N PHE A 110 -0.61 -5.55 1.21
CA PHE A 110 -0.95 -6.71 2.04
C PHE A 110 -0.75 -6.42 3.53
N CYS A 111 0.31 -5.70 3.91
CA CYS A 111 0.54 -5.30 5.31
C CYS A 111 -0.60 -4.42 5.82
N MET A 112 -1.17 -3.52 4.98
CA MET A 112 -2.37 -2.78 5.34
C MET A 112 -3.54 -3.70 5.67
N ALA A 113 -3.80 -4.73 4.84
CA ALA A 113 -4.89 -5.66 5.10
C ALA A 113 -4.68 -6.53 6.35
N LEU A 114 -3.43 -6.76 6.74
CA LEU A 114 -3.07 -7.52 7.94
C LEU A 114 -3.16 -6.68 9.21
N HIS A 115 -2.65 -5.45 9.17
CA HIS A 115 -2.49 -4.63 10.37
C HIS A 115 -3.65 -3.66 10.59
N HIS A 116 -4.32 -3.23 9.51
CA HIS A 116 -5.41 -2.25 9.52
C HIS A 116 -6.56 -2.71 8.62
N PRO A 117 -7.13 -3.91 8.84
CA PRO A 117 -8.16 -4.48 7.97
C PRO A 117 -9.41 -3.60 7.84
N GLU A 118 -9.74 -2.83 8.87
CA GLU A 118 -10.86 -1.89 8.89
C GLU A 118 -10.66 -0.71 7.94
N ARG A 119 -9.40 -0.38 7.63
CA ARG A 119 -9.01 0.71 6.73
C ARG A 119 -8.91 0.28 5.27
N VAL A 120 -9.14 -1.01 4.97
CA VAL A 120 -8.97 -1.59 3.64
C VAL A 120 -10.32 -1.94 3.03
N ALA A 121 -10.65 -1.31 1.91
CA ALA A 121 -11.83 -1.66 1.09
C ALA A 121 -11.52 -2.82 0.13
N GLY A 122 -10.26 -2.98 -0.27
CA GLY A 122 -9.79 -4.05 -1.14
C GLY A 122 -8.30 -3.92 -1.39
N VAL A 123 -7.68 -5.02 -1.86
CA VAL A 123 -6.26 -5.05 -2.27
C VAL A 123 -6.17 -5.58 -3.71
N VAL A 124 -5.43 -4.86 -4.53
CA VAL A 124 -5.02 -5.31 -5.87
C VAL A 124 -3.50 -5.45 -5.85
N SER A 125 -3.01 -6.64 -6.14
CA SER A 125 -1.58 -6.94 -6.18
C SER A 125 -1.14 -7.26 -7.60
N LEU A 126 -0.05 -6.61 -8.02
CA LEU A 126 0.59 -6.80 -9.31
C LEU A 126 2.00 -7.36 -9.08
N ALA A 127 2.32 -8.44 -9.82
CA ALA A 127 3.60 -9.14 -9.82
C ALA A 127 3.94 -9.96 -8.55
N VAL A 128 3.31 -9.70 -7.40
CA VAL A 128 3.61 -10.39 -6.14
C VAL A 128 2.33 -11.01 -5.56
N PRO A 129 2.18 -12.32 -5.57
CA PRO A 129 1.04 -12.98 -4.93
C PRO A 129 1.15 -12.93 -3.41
N TYR A 130 0.00 -12.99 -2.73
CA TYR A 130 -0.05 -13.08 -1.27
C TYR A 130 0.67 -14.35 -0.77
N GLY A 131 1.45 -14.19 0.30
CA GLY A 131 2.15 -15.31 0.95
C GLY A 131 3.49 -15.68 0.32
N VAL A 132 3.99 -14.95 -0.69
CA VAL A 132 5.37 -15.14 -1.17
C VAL A 132 6.34 -14.50 -0.17
N GLN A 133 7.13 -15.36 0.49
CA GLN A 133 8.35 -14.93 1.14
C GLN A 133 9.40 -14.72 0.04
N PHE A 134 9.97 -13.52 -0.03
CA PHE A 134 11.13 -13.33 -0.89
C PHE A 134 12.28 -14.17 -0.33
N ALA A 135 12.63 -15.25 -1.03
CA ALA A 135 13.80 -16.05 -0.72
C ALA A 135 15.03 -15.14 -0.87
N GLY A 136 15.64 -14.74 0.25
CA GLY A 136 16.82 -13.86 0.25
C GLY A 136 16.89 -12.89 1.42
N ALA A 137 15.86 -12.72 2.22
CA ALA A 137 16.01 -12.14 3.53
C ALA A 137 16.82 -13.17 4.34
N ARG A 138 18.14 -12.96 4.42
CA ARG A 138 18.99 -13.74 5.32
C ARG A 138 18.43 -13.53 6.72
N ASP A 139 18.11 -14.63 7.38
CA ASP A 139 17.86 -14.69 8.79
C ASP A 139 19.22 -14.47 9.49
N ASP A 140 19.61 -13.22 9.58
CA ASP A 140 20.92 -12.84 10.18
C ASP A 140 20.88 -12.92 11.71
N GLY A 141 19.98 -13.73 12.26
CA GLY A 141 19.94 -14.00 13.71
C GLY A 141 19.58 -12.80 14.57
N ALA A 142 19.24 -11.66 13.98
CA ALA A 142 18.78 -10.50 14.68
C ALA A 142 17.29 -10.63 14.98
N ALA A 143 16.99 -10.95 16.22
CA ALA A 143 15.70 -10.89 16.89
C ALA A 143 14.55 -11.51 16.09
N LYS A 144 14.15 -12.69 16.49
CA LYS A 144 12.82 -13.25 16.24
C LYS A 144 11.76 -12.30 16.82
N GLY A 145 11.54 -11.21 16.11
CA GLY A 145 10.32 -10.41 16.30
C GLY A 145 9.12 -11.22 15.79
N PRO A 146 7.90 -10.90 16.19
CA PRO A 146 6.69 -11.62 15.82
C PRO A 146 6.38 -11.61 14.30
N ALA A 147 7.31 -11.22 13.45
CA ALA A 147 7.25 -11.35 11.99
C ALA A 147 7.37 -12.80 11.51
N ASP A 148 7.72 -13.73 12.40
CA ASP A 148 7.68 -15.18 12.17
C ASP A 148 6.32 -15.79 12.53
N ALA A 149 5.33 -14.97 12.83
CA ALA A 149 3.95 -15.36 12.72
C ALA A 149 3.57 -15.39 11.23
N THR A 150 4.09 -16.37 10.49
CA THR A 150 3.20 -17.15 9.66
C THR A 150 1.96 -17.35 10.55
N PRO A 151 0.73 -17.04 10.12
CA PRO A 151 -0.44 -17.44 10.86
C PRO A 151 -0.44 -18.99 10.96
N GLN A 152 0.34 -19.52 11.87
CA GLN A 152 0.19 -20.85 12.43
C GLN A 152 -0.91 -20.68 13.48
N GLY A 153 -2.10 -20.62 13.03
CA GLY A 153 -3.27 -20.50 13.84
C GLY A 153 -4.39 -20.01 12.94
N ASP A 154 -5.05 -20.96 12.31
CA ASP A 154 -6.46 -21.05 11.98
C ASP A 154 -7.27 -19.83 11.48
N ALA A 155 -6.65 -18.70 11.18
CA ALA A 155 -7.27 -17.59 10.47
C ALA A 155 -6.89 -17.65 8.98
N LYS A 156 -7.23 -18.77 8.34
CA LYS A 156 -7.38 -18.80 6.88
C LYS A 156 -8.42 -17.70 6.55
N PRO A 157 -8.06 -16.68 5.76
CA PRO A 157 -9.07 -15.72 5.34
C PRO A 157 -10.23 -16.50 4.75
N PRO A 158 -11.48 -16.13 5.01
CA PRO A 158 -12.63 -16.83 4.50
C PRO A 158 -12.41 -17.03 2.98
N ALA A 159 -12.69 -18.21 2.48
CA ALA A 159 -12.36 -18.61 1.11
C ALA A 159 -12.99 -17.72 0.02
N ASP A 160 -13.96 -16.93 0.41
CA ASP A 160 -14.68 -15.91 -0.37
C ASP A 160 -14.04 -14.51 -0.33
N ALA A 161 -13.05 -14.28 0.54
CA ALA A 161 -12.37 -12.99 0.66
C ALA A 161 -11.29 -12.76 -0.41
N ILE A 162 -10.82 -13.80 -1.07
CA ILE A 162 -9.73 -13.72 -2.06
C ILE A 162 -10.16 -14.42 -3.35
N LYS A 163 -10.47 -13.63 -4.38
CA LYS A 163 -10.66 -14.16 -5.74
C LYS A 163 -9.37 -13.99 -6.52
N ARG A 164 -8.77 -15.11 -6.96
CA ARG A 164 -7.68 -15.10 -7.94
C ARG A 164 -8.27 -15.05 -9.33
N THR A 165 -7.78 -14.14 -10.17
CA THR A 165 -7.98 -14.20 -11.61
C THR A 165 -6.84 -15.00 -12.24
N GLU A 166 -7.06 -15.55 -13.44
CA GLU A 166 -6.03 -16.32 -14.17
C GLU A 166 -4.76 -15.50 -14.45
N ASP A 167 -4.86 -14.18 -14.48
CA ASP A 167 -3.76 -13.23 -14.70
C ASP A 167 -2.99 -12.86 -13.42
N GLY A 168 -3.21 -13.54 -12.30
CA GLY A 168 -2.47 -13.32 -11.04
C GLY A 168 -2.90 -12.08 -10.24
N VAL A 169 -4.04 -11.46 -10.57
CA VAL A 169 -4.63 -10.35 -9.81
C VAL A 169 -5.46 -10.92 -8.66
N VAL A 170 -5.17 -10.48 -7.43
CA VAL A 170 -5.97 -10.82 -6.25
C VAL A 170 -6.90 -9.65 -5.96
N LEU A 171 -8.19 -9.85 -6.15
CA LEU A 171 -9.23 -8.90 -5.76
C LEU A 171 -9.89 -9.41 -4.48
N SER A 172 -9.75 -8.66 -3.39
CA SER A 172 -10.52 -8.88 -2.17
C SER A 172 -11.46 -7.70 -1.98
N ALA A 173 -12.75 -7.96 -2.00
CA ALA A 173 -13.77 -6.98 -1.64
C ALA A 173 -14.56 -7.52 -0.44
N ARG A 174 -14.58 -6.79 0.68
CA ARG A 174 -15.59 -6.99 1.73
C ARG A 174 -16.77 -6.06 1.45
N LYS A 175 -17.97 -6.65 1.49
CA LYS A 175 -19.21 -5.87 1.54
C LYS A 175 -19.39 -5.21 2.90
#